data_7fbf3f41aad072fa79f3b8beb058a396
#
_entry.id   7fbf3f41aad072fa79f3b8beb058a396
#
_cell.length_a   1.000
_cell.length_b   1.000
_cell.length_c   1.000
_cell.angle_alpha   90.00
_cell.angle_beta   90.00
_cell.angle_gamma   90.00
#
_symmetry.space_group_name_H-M   'P 1'
#
loop_
_entity.id
_entity.type
_entity.pdbx_description
1 polymer ?
#
loop_
_entity_poly.entity_id
_entity_poly.type
_entity_poly.pdbx_seq_one_letter_code
_entity_poly.pdbx_strand_id
1 'polypeptide(L)'
;MLNGYPPEYAEYDNNIKKRIAHYTQLPKGWLVAPMQILCSLIDGNKQNGIERINLDVKYLRGEREPKTLTSGKFIPANSLLILVDGENSGEVFRTPIEGYQGSTFKQLSINENMNTEYLLQVINFYRKLLRENKIGSAIPHLNKKLFKEIKVSIPPYKEQQRIVDSINKAFMFLDMIMENL
;
A
#
# COMPACT_ATOMS: atom_id res chain seq x y z
N MET A 1 -11.70 -24.29 -11.47
CA MET A 1 -12.57 -23.27 -12.10
C MET A 1 -12.36 -21.97 -11.35
N LEU A 2 -11.64 -21.01 -11.98
CA LEU A 2 -11.38 -19.66 -11.46
C LEU A 2 -12.49 -18.76 -12.01
N ASN A 3 -13.70 -18.86 -11.46
CA ASN A 3 -14.83 -18.03 -11.85
C ASN A 3 -14.90 -16.80 -10.96
N GLY A 4 -14.72 -15.61 -11.52
CA GLY A 4 -15.09 -14.36 -10.87
C GLY A 4 -14.26 -13.12 -11.16
N TYR A 5 -13.22 -13.19 -11.98
CA TYR A 5 -12.49 -12.00 -12.41
C TYR A 5 -12.95 -11.56 -13.81
N PRO A 6 -13.08 -10.23 -14.07
CA PRO A 6 -13.25 -9.73 -15.42
C PRO A 6 -12.11 -10.20 -16.35
N PRO A 7 -12.37 -10.37 -17.67
CA PRO A 7 -11.37 -10.90 -18.63
C PRO A 7 -10.05 -10.15 -18.65
N GLU A 8 -10.07 -8.83 -18.44
CA GLU A 8 -8.89 -7.97 -18.35
C GLU A 8 -7.96 -8.32 -17.18
N TYR A 9 -8.51 -8.82 -16.06
CA TYR A 9 -7.72 -9.29 -14.92
C TYR A 9 -7.05 -10.63 -15.20
N ALA A 10 -7.69 -11.48 -16.01
CA ALA A 10 -7.13 -12.76 -16.43
C ALA A 10 -5.89 -12.56 -17.30
N GLU A 11 -5.84 -11.55 -18.14
CA GLU A 11 -4.68 -11.21 -18.97
C GLU A 11 -3.52 -10.67 -18.13
N TYR A 12 -3.81 -9.81 -17.17
CA TYR A 12 -2.80 -9.28 -16.24
C TYR A 12 -2.26 -10.39 -15.32
N ASP A 13 -3.12 -11.24 -14.76
CA ASP A 13 -2.75 -12.40 -13.96
C ASP A 13 -1.94 -13.41 -14.77
N ASN A 14 -2.28 -13.63 -16.05
CA ASN A 14 -1.51 -14.46 -16.97
C ASN A 14 -0.14 -13.86 -17.31
N ASN A 15 -0.03 -12.53 -17.44
CA ASN A 15 1.26 -11.87 -17.64
C ASN A 15 2.14 -11.94 -16.39
N ILE A 16 1.57 -11.78 -15.20
CA ILE A 16 2.27 -12.03 -13.94
C ILE A 16 2.65 -13.50 -13.82
N LYS A 17 1.74 -14.43 -14.09
CA LYS A 17 2.02 -15.88 -14.11
C LYS A 17 3.10 -16.24 -15.10
N LYS A 18 3.15 -15.67 -16.31
CA LYS A 18 4.23 -15.86 -17.28
C LYS A 18 5.58 -15.33 -16.79
N ARG A 19 5.58 -14.18 -16.09
CA ARG A 19 6.81 -13.60 -15.49
C ARG A 19 7.29 -14.37 -14.26
N ILE A 20 6.37 -15.06 -13.55
CA ILE A 20 6.64 -15.92 -12.39
C ILE A 20 6.66 -17.41 -12.81
N ALA A 21 6.59 -17.74 -14.10
CA ALA A 21 6.41 -19.10 -14.64
C ALA A 21 7.48 -20.10 -14.24
N HIS A 22 8.54 -19.70 -13.53
CA HIS A 22 9.48 -20.61 -12.87
C HIS A 22 8.96 -21.15 -11.53
N TYR A 23 7.84 -20.63 -11.00
CA TYR A 23 7.25 -21.03 -9.73
C TYR A 23 5.85 -21.62 -9.94
N THR A 24 5.79 -22.82 -10.50
CA THR A 24 4.51 -23.58 -10.62
C THR A 24 3.98 -24.04 -9.27
N GLN A 25 4.81 -23.99 -8.22
CA GLN A 25 4.44 -24.32 -6.84
C GLN A 25 5.07 -23.29 -5.87
N LEU A 26 4.31 -22.92 -4.84
CA LEU A 26 4.86 -22.12 -3.76
C LEU A 26 5.98 -22.88 -3.03
N PRO A 27 7.04 -22.19 -2.60
CA PRO A 27 8.06 -22.82 -1.77
C PRO A 27 7.45 -23.43 -0.49
N LYS A 28 8.08 -24.45 0.04
CA LYS A 28 7.64 -25.10 1.27
C LYS A 28 7.53 -24.08 2.42
N GLY A 29 6.41 -24.06 3.11
CA GLY A 29 6.15 -23.15 4.22
C GLY A 29 5.58 -21.79 3.84
N TRP A 30 5.39 -21.51 2.53
CA TRP A 30 4.69 -20.33 2.07
C TRP A 30 3.17 -20.58 2.06
N LEU A 31 2.40 -19.53 2.35
CA LEU A 31 0.95 -19.53 2.31
C LEU A 31 0.45 -18.52 1.27
N VAL A 32 -0.83 -18.59 0.91
CA VAL A 32 -1.52 -17.55 0.14
C VAL A 32 -2.75 -17.10 0.88
N ALA A 33 -2.90 -15.78 1.04
CA ALA A 33 -4.11 -15.22 1.59
C ALA A 33 -4.53 -13.95 0.82
N PRO A 34 -5.82 -13.59 0.82
CA PRO A 34 -6.27 -12.33 0.27
C PRO A 34 -5.80 -11.17 1.15
N MET A 35 -5.53 -10.00 0.54
CA MET A 35 -5.04 -8.80 1.21
C MET A 35 -5.87 -8.40 2.43
N GLN A 36 -7.19 -8.61 2.40
CA GLN A 36 -8.10 -8.30 3.52
C GLN A 36 -7.83 -9.07 4.83
N ILE A 37 -7.08 -10.18 4.76
CA ILE A 37 -6.63 -10.92 5.96
C ILE A 37 -5.36 -10.30 6.53
N LEU A 38 -4.56 -9.65 5.69
CA LEU A 38 -3.22 -9.13 6.02
C LEU A 38 -3.27 -7.68 6.50
N CYS A 39 -4.25 -6.92 6.05
CA CYS A 39 -4.45 -5.53 6.46
C CYS A 39 -5.89 -5.06 6.29
N SER A 40 -6.21 -3.95 6.94
CA SER A 40 -7.50 -3.29 6.85
C SER A 40 -7.35 -1.78 6.58
N LEU A 41 -8.37 -1.19 5.94
CA LEU A 41 -8.48 0.23 5.70
C LEU A 41 -9.42 0.81 6.76
N ILE A 42 -8.88 1.60 7.68
CA ILE A 42 -9.63 2.18 8.81
C ILE A 42 -9.54 3.71 8.78
N ASP A 43 -10.31 4.34 9.61
CA ASP A 43 -10.22 5.77 9.89
C ASP A 43 -9.60 6.01 11.26
N GLY A 44 -8.90 7.11 11.42
CA GLY A 44 -8.47 7.58 12.72
C GLY A 44 -9.65 7.98 13.63
N ASN A 45 -9.40 8.04 14.91
CA ASN A 45 -10.39 8.47 15.90
C ASN A 45 -10.73 9.96 15.75
N LYS A 46 -12.02 10.31 15.76
CA LYS A 46 -12.43 11.72 15.71
C LYS A 46 -11.96 12.47 16.95
N GLN A 47 -11.36 13.63 16.74
CA GLN A 47 -10.97 14.59 17.78
C GLN A 47 -11.43 15.98 17.40
N ASN A 48 -11.78 16.80 18.40
CA ASN A 48 -12.19 18.19 18.23
C ASN A 48 -11.48 19.08 19.26
N GLY A 49 -11.27 20.35 18.92
CA GLY A 49 -10.69 21.34 19.82
C GLY A 49 -9.17 21.26 20.01
N ILE A 50 -8.49 20.39 19.27
CA ILE A 50 -7.02 20.28 19.31
C ILE A 50 -6.48 20.67 17.94
N GLU A 51 -5.60 21.65 17.89
CA GLU A 51 -4.95 22.06 16.65
C GLU A 51 -3.87 21.05 16.25
N ARG A 52 -3.98 20.53 15.02
CA ARG A 52 -3.01 19.58 14.46
C ARG A 52 -2.83 19.80 12.95
N ILE A 53 -1.70 19.34 12.44
CA ILE A 53 -1.41 19.38 11.00
C ILE A 53 -2.37 18.44 10.25
N ASN A 54 -2.90 18.94 9.12
CA ASN A 54 -3.64 18.14 8.16
C ASN A 54 -2.67 17.32 7.32
N LEU A 55 -2.63 16.02 7.53
CA LEU A 55 -1.77 15.06 6.80
C LEU A 55 -2.38 14.73 5.44
N ASP A 56 -2.50 15.74 4.58
CA ASP A 56 -2.98 15.52 3.20
C ASP A 56 -1.84 15.18 2.22
N VAL A 57 -2.23 14.78 1.01
CA VAL A 57 -1.28 14.28 0.00
C VAL A 57 -0.22 15.30 -0.39
N LYS A 58 -0.58 16.58 -0.50
CA LYS A 58 0.37 17.63 -0.89
C LYS A 58 1.42 17.88 0.19
N TYR A 59 0.97 17.90 1.46
CA TYR A 59 1.90 17.99 2.59
C TYR A 59 2.81 16.78 2.68
N LEU A 60 2.26 15.57 2.59
CA LEU A 60 3.05 14.33 2.69
C LEU A 60 4.04 14.13 1.52
N ARG A 61 3.82 14.78 0.39
CA ARG A 61 4.76 14.83 -0.74
C ARG A 61 5.78 15.97 -0.66
N GLY A 62 5.66 16.86 0.34
CA GLY A 62 6.49 18.06 0.43
C GLY A 62 6.16 19.12 -0.62
N GLU A 63 4.97 19.06 -1.22
CA GLU A 63 4.53 19.99 -2.27
C GLU A 63 3.99 21.32 -1.71
N ARG A 64 3.75 21.39 -0.39
CA ARG A 64 3.30 22.62 0.27
C ARG A 64 3.56 22.60 1.77
N GLU A 65 3.54 23.79 2.36
CA GLU A 65 3.61 24.02 3.79
C GLU A 65 2.42 23.36 4.53
N PRO A 66 2.62 22.95 5.79
CA PRO A 66 1.58 22.33 6.59
C PRO A 66 0.40 23.28 6.81
N LYS A 67 -0.82 22.73 6.75
CA LYS A 67 -2.04 23.40 7.19
C LYS A 67 -2.51 22.77 8.47
N THR A 68 -3.02 23.59 9.41
CA THR A 68 -3.60 23.09 10.65
C THR A 68 -5.13 23.05 10.58
N LEU A 69 -5.70 22.14 11.34
CA LEU A 69 -7.13 21.98 11.57
C LEU A 69 -7.36 21.85 13.07
N THR A 70 -8.53 22.30 13.54
CA THR A 70 -8.94 22.17 14.95
C THR A 70 -9.80 20.93 15.21
N SER A 71 -10.12 20.17 14.17
CA SER A 71 -10.89 18.93 14.27
C SER A 71 -10.57 17.99 13.11
N GLY A 72 -10.66 16.69 13.33
CA GLY A 72 -10.41 15.68 12.31
C GLY A 72 -10.30 14.28 12.87
N LYS A 73 -9.86 13.34 12.03
CA LYS A 73 -9.54 11.97 12.42
C LYS A 73 -8.07 11.89 12.80
N PHE A 74 -7.79 11.69 14.07
CA PHE A 74 -6.42 11.66 14.60
C PHE A 74 -5.63 10.45 14.07
N ILE A 75 -4.40 10.71 13.65
CA ILE A 75 -3.43 9.72 13.17
C ILE A 75 -2.14 9.93 13.95
N PRO A 76 -1.62 8.91 14.64
CA PRO A 76 -0.30 8.95 15.28
C PRO A 76 0.84 9.09 14.25
N ALA A 77 1.99 9.57 14.69
CA ALA A 77 3.23 9.49 13.92
C ALA A 77 3.56 8.03 13.55
N ASN A 78 4.32 7.84 12.48
CA ASN A 78 4.69 6.52 11.92
C ASN A 78 3.52 5.65 11.45
N SER A 79 2.31 6.20 11.36
CA SER A 79 1.17 5.51 10.79
C SER A 79 1.30 5.40 9.26
N LEU A 80 0.64 4.40 8.69
CA LEU A 80 0.56 4.23 7.25
C LEU A 80 -0.77 4.77 6.73
N LEU A 81 -0.71 5.66 5.75
CA LEU A 81 -1.87 6.20 5.06
C LEU A 81 -1.86 5.75 3.60
N ILE A 82 -2.92 5.12 3.14
CA ILE A 82 -3.10 4.75 1.74
C ILE A 82 -4.04 5.73 1.04
N LEU A 83 -3.63 6.25 -0.10
CA LEU A 83 -4.44 7.13 -0.92
C LEU A 83 -5.59 6.33 -1.54
N VAL A 84 -6.83 6.72 -1.21
CA VAL A 84 -8.03 6.05 -1.71
C VAL A 84 -8.77 6.85 -2.76
N ASP A 85 -8.52 8.16 -2.85
CA ASP A 85 -9.15 9.06 -3.83
C ASP A 85 -8.09 9.81 -4.64
N GLY A 86 -8.28 9.87 -5.95
CA GLY A 86 -7.40 10.57 -6.89
C GLY A 86 -6.61 9.64 -7.82
N GLU A 87 -5.84 10.25 -8.73
CA GLU A 87 -5.12 9.56 -9.82
C GLU A 87 -4.10 8.53 -9.33
N ASN A 88 -3.47 8.77 -8.19
CA ASN A 88 -2.47 7.88 -7.61
C ASN A 88 -3.03 6.97 -6.49
N SER A 89 -4.32 6.62 -6.56
CA SER A 89 -4.93 5.70 -5.60
C SER A 89 -4.11 4.41 -5.44
N GLY A 90 -3.91 3.98 -4.19
CA GLY A 90 -3.04 2.86 -3.83
C GLY A 90 -1.63 3.26 -3.42
N GLU A 91 -1.26 4.55 -3.51
CA GLU A 91 -0.01 5.06 -2.96
C GLU A 91 -0.04 5.08 -1.44
N VAL A 92 1.02 4.61 -0.80
CA VAL A 92 1.12 4.55 0.66
C VAL A 92 2.16 5.53 1.17
N PHE A 93 1.82 6.26 2.22
CA PHE A 93 2.68 7.22 2.91
C PHE A 93 2.85 6.80 4.36
N ARG A 94 4.07 6.96 4.89
CA ARG A 94 4.31 6.89 6.33
C ARG A 94 4.27 8.30 6.89
N THR A 95 3.47 8.52 7.94
CA THR A 95 3.35 9.85 8.55
C THR A 95 4.61 10.21 9.31
N PRO A 96 5.25 11.35 9.01
CA PRO A 96 6.47 11.78 9.72
C PRO A 96 6.15 12.26 11.14
N ILE A 97 4.95 12.76 11.35
CA ILE A 97 4.44 13.31 12.61
C ILE A 97 3.00 12.85 12.83
N GLU A 98 2.45 13.09 14.01
CA GLU A 98 1.03 12.96 14.27
C GLU A 98 0.22 14.11 13.65
N GLY A 99 -1.04 13.87 13.37
CA GLY A 99 -1.92 14.90 12.77
C GLY A 99 -3.34 14.41 12.51
N TYR A 100 -4.05 15.14 11.67
CA TYR A 100 -5.36 14.71 11.18
C TYR A 100 -5.26 14.08 9.80
N GLN A 101 -5.94 12.96 9.62
CA GLN A 101 -6.06 12.24 8.38
C GLN A 101 -6.61 13.13 7.27
N GLY A 102 -5.87 13.30 6.19
CA GLY A 102 -6.36 13.96 4.98
C GLY A 102 -7.57 13.21 4.39
N SER A 103 -8.53 13.94 3.83
CA SER A 103 -9.82 13.40 3.37
C SER A 103 -9.69 12.30 2.31
N THR A 104 -8.61 12.31 1.53
CA THR A 104 -8.35 11.34 0.46
C THR A 104 -7.66 10.06 0.92
N PHE A 105 -7.38 9.94 2.22
CA PHE A 105 -6.68 8.81 2.80
C PHE A 105 -7.57 7.88 3.63
N LYS A 106 -7.12 6.64 3.74
CA LYS A 106 -7.46 5.72 4.84
C LYS A 106 -6.18 5.32 5.57
N GLN A 107 -6.28 5.05 6.86
CA GLN A 107 -5.18 4.44 7.60
C GLN A 107 -5.11 2.96 7.22
N LEU A 108 -3.91 2.48 6.89
CA LEU A 108 -3.62 1.09 6.60
C LEU A 108 -3.17 0.42 7.90
N SER A 109 -4.05 -0.41 8.46
CA SER A 109 -3.75 -1.22 9.64
C SER A 109 -3.29 -2.60 9.21
N ILE A 110 -2.04 -2.94 9.48
CA ILE A 110 -1.41 -4.22 9.10
C ILE A 110 -1.53 -5.20 10.26
N ASN A 111 -1.82 -6.46 9.93
CA ASN A 111 -1.86 -7.55 10.89
C ASN A 111 -0.49 -7.71 11.57
N GLU A 112 -0.46 -7.84 12.89
CA GLU A 112 0.76 -7.93 13.71
C GLU A 112 1.67 -9.12 13.35
N ASN A 113 1.11 -10.18 12.76
CA ASN A 113 1.87 -11.35 12.31
C ASN A 113 2.56 -11.14 10.93
N MET A 114 2.39 -9.97 10.32
CA MET A 114 3.04 -9.62 9.06
C MET A 114 4.21 -8.67 9.28
N ASN A 115 5.28 -8.86 8.54
CA ASN A 115 6.29 -7.84 8.42
C ASN A 115 5.72 -6.66 7.62
N THR A 116 5.68 -5.49 8.24
CA THR A 116 5.09 -4.27 7.66
C THR A 116 5.76 -3.89 6.34
N GLU A 117 7.09 -3.88 6.30
CA GLU A 117 7.83 -3.47 5.11
C GLU A 117 7.65 -4.47 3.97
N TYR A 118 7.56 -5.78 4.28
CA TYR A 118 7.23 -6.79 3.29
C TYR A 118 5.86 -6.52 2.65
N LEU A 119 4.84 -6.26 3.45
CA LEU A 119 3.49 -5.99 2.92
C LEU A 119 3.45 -4.67 2.12
N LEU A 120 4.21 -3.66 2.52
CA LEU A 120 4.36 -2.43 1.74
C LEU A 120 4.98 -2.69 0.38
N GLN A 121 6.02 -3.53 0.28
CA GLN A 121 6.60 -3.93 -1.01
C GLN A 121 5.58 -4.67 -1.88
N VAL A 122 4.76 -5.54 -1.29
CA VAL A 122 3.66 -6.23 -2.02
C VAL A 122 2.63 -5.22 -2.53
N ILE A 123 2.18 -4.28 -1.71
CA ILE A 123 1.22 -3.24 -2.14
C ILE A 123 1.82 -2.40 -3.26
N ASN A 124 3.09 -2.02 -3.16
CA ASN A 124 3.79 -1.25 -4.18
C ASN A 124 3.95 -2.04 -5.50
N PHE A 125 4.19 -3.35 -5.42
CA PHE A 125 4.20 -4.23 -6.59
C PHE A 125 2.87 -4.20 -7.34
N TYR A 126 1.74 -4.18 -6.63
CA TYR A 126 0.40 -4.09 -7.20
C TYR A 126 -0.06 -2.66 -7.50
N ARG A 127 0.76 -1.63 -7.23
CA ARG A 127 0.38 -0.22 -7.38
C ARG A 127 -0.10 0.12 -8.80
N LYS A 128 0.56 -0.41 -9.84
CA LYS A 128 0.15 -0.20 -11.22
C LYS A 128 -1.25 -0.79 -11.47
N LEU A 129 -1.50 -2.03 -11.05
CA LEU A 129 -2.80 -2.68 -11.16
C LEU A 129 -3.89 -1.85 -10.48
N LEU A 130 -3.66 -1.40 -9.26
CA LEU A 130 -4.62 -0.61 -8.48
C LEU A 130 -4.93 0.72 -9.16
N ARG A 131 -3.93 1.38 -9.73
CA ARG A 131 -4.08 2.65 -10.43
C ARG A 131 -4.83 2.51 -11.76
N GLU A 132 -4.62 1.43 -12.49
CA GLU A 132 -5.28 1.18 -13.78
C GLU A 132 -6.71 0.69 -13.63
N ASN A 133 -7.09 0.17 -12.46
CA ASN A 133 -8.41 -0.38 -12.18
C ASN A 133 -9.21 0.44 -11.16
N LYS A 134 -9.02 1.76 -11.15
CA LYS A 134 -9.80 2.69 -10.35
C LYS A 134 -11.28 2.66 -10.76
N ILE A 135 -12.15 3.05 -9.85
CA ILE A 135 -13.59 3.20 -10.08
C ILE A 135 -14.00 4.67 -9.97
N GLY A 136 -15.08 5.04 -10.63
CA GLY A 136 -15.57 6.42 -10.67
C GLY A 136 -15.00 7.22 -11.85
N SER A 137 -15.87 7.96 -12.54
CA SER A 137 -15.53 8.72 -13.74
C SER A 137 -15.07 10.15 -13.46
N ALA A 138 -15.66 10.83 -12.46
CA ALA A 138 -15.35 12.23 -12.14
C ALA A 138 -14.19 12.36 -11.16
N ILE A 139 -14.18 11.55 -10.12
CA ILE A 139 -13.08 11.45 -9.14
C ILE A 139 -12.70 9.97 -9.09
N PRO A 140 -11.49 9.61 -9.53
CA PRO A 140 -11.03 8.23 -9.45
C PRO A 140 -10.88 7.79 -8.00
N HIS A 141 -11.38 6.59 -7.69
CA HIS A 141 -11.28 5.98 -6.37
C HIS A 141 -10.58 4.64 -6.43
N LEU A 142 -9.86 4.29 -5.38
CA LEU A 142 -9.31 2.96 -5.19
C LEU A 142 -10.42 1.90 -5.28
N ASN A 143 -10.26 0.94 -6.16
CA ASN A 143 -11.12 -0.24 -6.19
C ASN A 143 -10.85 -1.10 -4.93
N LYS A 144 -11.58 -0.79 -3.85
CA LYS A 144 -11.41 -1.46 -2.55
C LYS A 144 -11.72 -2.95 -2.61
N LYS A 145 -12.63 -3.37 -3.52
CA LYS A 145 -12.94 -4.78 -3.73
C LYS A 145 -11.71 -5.49 -4.30
N LEU A 146 -11.16 -4.97 -5.39
CA LEU A 146 -9.93 -5.48 -5.99
C LEU A 146 -8.79 -5.53 -4.98
N PHE A 147 -8.54 -4.42 -4.25
CA PHE A 147 -7.50 -4.36 -3.22
C PHE A 147 -7.64 -5.49 -2.19
N LYS A 148 -8.84 -5.72 -1.66
CA LYS A 148 -9.13 -6.75 -0.67
C LYS A 148 -8.91 -8.17 -1.20
N GLU A 149 -9.18 -8.40 -2.47
CA GLU A 149 -9.13 -9.70 -3.13
C GLU A 149 -7.75 -10.09 -3.68
N ILE A 150 -6.78 -9.15 -3.73
CA ILE A 150 -5.41 -9.44 -4.15
C ILE A 150 -4.86 -10.63 -3.36
N LYS A 151 -4.45 -11.67 -4.08
CA LYS A 151 -3.80 -12.86 -3.50
C LYS A 151 -2.33 -12.56 -3.24
N VAL A 152 -1.94 -12.67 -1.99
CA VAL A 152 -0.58 -12.39 -1.52
C VAL A 152 0.09 -13.70 -1.12
N SER A 153 1.27 -13.96 -1.66
CA SER A 153 2.14 -15.04 -1.22
C SER A 153 2.85 -14.62 0.07
N ILE A 154 2.75 -15.42 1.10
CA ILE A 154 3.21 -15.10 2.45
C ILE A 154 4.32 -16.08 2.84
N PRO A 155 5.59 -15.66 2.80
CA PRO A 155 6.71 -16.43 3.35
C PRO A 155 6.64 -16.51 4.87
N PRO A 156 7.34 -17.45 5.50
CA PRO A 156 7.63 -17.39 6.92
C PRO A 156 8.23 -16.03 7.32
N TYR A 157 7.94 -15.52 8.52
CA TYR A 157 8.30 -14.14 8.94
C TYR A 157 9.79 -13.79 8.74
N LYS A 158 10.70 -14.73 9.08
CA LYS A 158 12.14 -14.54 8.85
C LYS A 158 12.49 -14.38 7.36
N GLU A 159 11.75 -15.04 6.49
CA GLU A 159 11.95 -14.92 5.05
C GLU A 159 11.38 -13.60 4.52
N GLN A 160 10.26 -13.11 5.07
CA GLN A 160 9.76 -11.76 4.78
C GLN A 160 10.85 -10.71 5.08
N GLN A 161 11.49 -10.81 6.26
CA GLN A 161 12.58 -9.92 6.64
C GLN A 161 13.75 -10.01 5.66
N ARG A 162 14.21 -11.22 5.33
CA ARG A 162 15.31 -11.44 4.38
C ARG A 162 15.02 -10.84 3.00
N ILE A 163 13.77 -10.94 2.53
CA ILE A 163 13.34 -10.35 1.25
C ILE A 163 13.43 -8.82 1.33
N VAL A 164 12.91 -8.21 2.39
CA VAL A 164 12.98 -6.75 2.61
C VAL A 164 14.42 -6.27 2.64
N ASP A 165 15.28 -6.94 3.40
CA ASP A 165 16.70 -6.58 3.50
C ASP A 165 17.41 -6.67 2.13
N SER A 166 17.06 -7.68 1.33
CA SER A 166 17.61 -7.84 -0.02
C SER A 166 17.16 -6.74 -0.97
N ILE A 167 15.89 -6.34 -0.90
CA ILE A 167 15.33 -5.23 -1.69
C ILE A 167 16.01 -3.92 -1.29
N ASN A 168 16.13 -3.63 0.01
CA ASN A 168 16.77 -2.41 0.50
C ASN A 168 18.24 -2.32 0.06
N LYS A 169 18.99 -3.44 0.12
CA LYS A 169 20.36 -3.50 -0.39
C LYS A 169 20.43 -3.21 -1.88
N ALA A 170 19.50 -3.76 -2.67
CA ALA A 170 19.47 -3.51 -4.11
C ALA A 170 19.22 -2.03 -4.43
N PHE A 171 18.29 -1.37 -3.73
CA PHE A 171 18.06 0.07 -3.89
C PHE A 171 19.28 0.89 -3.47
N MET A 172 19.89 0.57 -2.34
CA MET A 172 21.11 1.25 -1.89
C MET A 172 22.23 1.16 -2.95
N PHE A 173 22.43 0.02 -3.59
CA PHE A 173 23.42 -0.10 -4.67
C PHE A 173 23.04 0.72 -5.90
N LEU A 174 21.75 0.77 -6.27
CA LEU A 174 21.29 1.62 -7.39
C LEU A 174 21.52 3.09 -7.11
N ASP A 175 21.21 3.56 -5.90
CA ASP A 175 21.44 4.95 -5.50
C ASP A 175 22.95 5.30 -5.56
N MET A 176 23.82 4.42 -5.04
CA MET A 176 25.28 4.59 -5.15
C MET A 176 25.78 4.66 -6.59
N ILE A 177 25.18 3.90 -7.52
CA ILE A 177 25.53 3.98 -8.94
C ILE A 177 25.09 5.32 -9.52
N MET A 178 23.88 5.78 -9.20
CA MET A 178 23.33 7.03 -9.70
C MET A 178 24.09 8.26 -9.20
N GLU A 179 24.61 8.24 -7.96
CA GLU A 179 25.42 9.29 -7.40
C GLU A 179 26.83 9.42 -8.05
N ASN A 180 27.28 8.35 -8.75
CA ASN A 180 28.59 8.32 -9.41
C ASN A 180 28.52 8.48 -10.94
N LEU A 181 27.33 8.77 -11.49
CA LEU A 181 27.11 9.09 -12.90
C LEU A 181 26.99 10.60 -13.12
#